data_c1334342537b5200550c891e57bd2d58
#
_entry.id   c1334342537b5200550c891e57bd2d58
#
_cell.length_a   1.000
_cell.length_b   1.000
_cell.length_c   1.000
_cell.angle_alpha   90.00
_cell.angle_beta   90.00
_cell.angle_gamma   90.00
#
_symmetry.space_group_name_H-M   'P 1'
#
loop_
_entity.id
_entity.type
_entity.pdbx_description
1 polymer ?
#
loop_
_entity_poly.entity_id
_entity_poly.type
_entity_poly.pdbx_seq_one_letter_code
_entity_poly.pdbx_strand_id
1 'polypeptide(L)'
;MPKKDNRARTWTFIVYPESAPKNWRDVLDNQHVAWVESPLHDQDMNPDGTKKKPHWHIIFFFDNKKSYEQVKAITDMVSAPIPQKVPSPKGLVRYLIHLDNPEKHQYNRSDIKCHGGADIETYFELSMTARTVVLRDLMEFISDSQLDNYDDLIMYCIRQKEYDWFDIAVNKNTLAINKQLDAIYQKKHPKEKSGQKTDILADKVAQVQEMANQGVKQRIIADTLGISERTVRRYLKK
;
A
#
# COMPACT_ATOMS: atom_id res chain seq x y z
N MET A 1 12.26 -46.19 3.18
CA MET A 1 12.02 -44.77 2.89
C MET A 1 11.13 -44.20 3.99
N PRO A 2 11.43 -43.06 4.61
CA PRO A 2 10.54 -42.46 5.61
C PRO A 2 9.17 -42.20 4.98
N LYS A 3 8.09 -42.57 5.66
CA LYS A 3 6.72 -42.30 5.22
C LYS A 3 6.54 -40.80 5.06
N LYS A 4 6.16 -40.32 3.87
CA LYS A 4 5.91 -38.89 3.60
C LYS A 4 4.82 -38.40 4.58
N ASP A 5 5.12 -37.33 5.34
CA ASP A 5 4.14 -36.73 6.25
C ASP A 5 2.95 -36.17 5.45
N ASN A 6 1.81 -36.80 5.59
CA ASN A 6 0.59 -36.44 4.88
C ASN A 6 -0.28 -35.41 5.61
N ARG A 7 0.18 -34.89 6.74
CA ARG A 7 -0.51 -33.82 7.50
C ARG A 7 -0.18 -32.44 7.01
N ALA A 8 -1.12 -31.51 7.17
CA ALA A 8 -0.94 -30.10 6.84
C ALA A 8 -1.55 -29.19 7.91
N ARG A 9 -1.09 -27.94 7.97
CA ARG A 9 -1.70 -26.89 8.80
C ARG A 9 -2.83 -26.15 8.09
N THR A 10 -2.79 -26.09 6.76
CA THR A 10 -3.79 -25.38 5.98
C THR A 10 -4.52 -26.35 5.06
N TRP A 11 -5.84 -26.32 5.14
CA TRP A 11 -6.75 -27.16 4.39
C TRP A 11 -7.85 -26.33 3.75
N THR A 12 -8.35 -26.78 2.62
CA THR A 12 -9.47 -26.15 1.92
C THR A 12 -10.51 -27.18 1.51
N PHE A 13 -11.74 -26.74 1.45
CA PHE A 13 -12.87 -27.48 0.88
C PHE A 13 -13.91 -26.47 0.39
N ILE A 14 -14.88 -26.95 -0.35
CA ILE A 14 -16.01 -26.13 -0.82
C ILE A 14 -17.28 -26.51 -0.06
N VAL A 15 -18.16 -25.54 0.11
CA VAL A 15 -19.47 -25.73 0.70
C VAL A 15 -20.52 -25.29 -0.32
N TYR A 16 -21.49 -26.16 -0.59
CA TYR A 16 -22.58 -25.87 -1.50
C TYR A 16 -23.84 -25.44 -0.75
N PRO A 17 -24.52 -24.33 -1.11
CA PRO A 17 -25.74 -23.89 -0.48
C PRO A 17 -26.84 -24.97 -0.47
N GLU A 18 -26.88 -25.80 -1.51
CA GLU A 18 -27.92 -26.82 -1.69
C GLU A 18 -27.79 -28.02 -0.75
N SER A 19 -26.59 -28.33 -0.29
CA SER A 19 -26.30 -29.54 0.53
C SER A 19 -25.90 -29.23 1.97
N ALA A 20 -25.43 -28.05 2.26
CA ALA A 20 -24.97 -27.66 3.59
C ALA A 20 -26.16 -27.51 4.57
N PRO A 21 -26.03 -27.93 5.83
CA PRO A 21 -27.03 -27.65 6.85
C PRO A 21 -27.12 -26.12 7.08
N LYS A 22 -28.30 -25.60 7.45
CA LYS A 22 -28.51 -24.15 7.62
C LYS A 22 -27.52 -23.51 8.60
N ASN A 23 -27.08 -24.22 9.60
CA ASN A 23 -26.15 -23.78 10.65
C ASN A 23 -24.69 -24.20 10.37
N TRP A 24 -24.32 -24.44 9.12
CA TRP A 24 -22.98 -24.94 8.78
C TRP A 24 -21.84 -24.03 9.27
N ARG A 25 -22.08 -22.72 9.33
CA ARG A 25 -21.08 -21.76 9.86
C ARG A 25 -20.87 -21.95 11.34
N ASP A 26 -21.95 -22.13 12.12
CA ASP A 26 -21.85 -22.39 13.56
C ASP A 26 -21.11 -23.71 13.83
N VAL A 27 -21.33 -24.73 12.99
CA VAL A 27 -20.62 -26.02 13.08
C VAL A 27 -19.12 -25.82 12.86
N LEU A 28 -18.72 -24.98 11.92
CA LEU A 28 -17.31 -24.67 11.67
C LEU A 28 -16.71 -23.79 12.78
N ASP A 29 -17.44 -22.80 13.27
CA ASP A 29 -17.01 -21.93 14.38
C ASP A 29 -16.77 -22.73 15.67
N ASN A 30 -17.59 -23.73 15.92
CA ASN A 30 -17.46 -24.66 17.06
C ASN A 30 -16.20 -25.54 16.98
N GLN A 31 -15.46 -25.55 15.88
CA GLN A 31 -14.15 -26.19 15.81
C GLN A 31 -13.05 -25.37 16.51
N HIS A 32 -13.33 -24.10 16.87
CA HIS A 32 -12.41 -23.18 17.53
C HIS A 32 -11.06 -23.05 16.79
N VAL A 33 -11.14 -22.94 15.47
CA VAL A 33 -10.00 -22.82 14.56
C VAL A 33 -10.18 -21.56 13.73
N ALA A 34 -9.08 -20.89 13.41
CA ALA A 34 -9.09 -19.79 12.46
C ALA A 34 -9.48 -20.31 11.07
N TRP A 35 -10.48 -19.69 10.44
CA TRP A 35 -10.92 -20.06 9.10
C TRP A 35 -11.49 -18.88 8.33
N VAL A 36 -11.57 -19.04 7.01
CA VAL A 36 -11.99 -18.00 6.07
C VAL A 36 -13.02 -18.55 5.10
N GLU A 37 -14.05 -17.78 4.84
CA GLU A 37 -15.11 -18.03 3.85
C GLU A 37 -14.97 -17.04 2.68
N SER A 38 -14.97 -17.54 1.44
CA SER A 38 -15.02 -16.70 0.24
C SER A 38 -16.37 -16.00 0.09
N PRO A 39 -16.50 -14.97 -0.75
CA PRO A 39 -17.77 -14.62 -1.35
C PRO A 39 -18.44 -15.85 -1.96
N LEU A 40 -19.77 -15.81 -2.14
CA LEU A 40 -20.46 -16.88 -2.88
C LEU A 40 -20.03 -16.84 -4.34
N HIS A 41 -19.36 -17.89 -4.80
CA HIS A 41 -18.98 -18.05 -6.20
C HIS A 41 -20.18 -18.54 -7.01
N ASP A 42 -21.00 -17.61 -7.45
CA ASP A 42 -22.21 -17.86 -8.24
C ASP A 42 -22.11 -17.38 -9.69
N GLN A 43 -20.99 -16.73 -10.06
CA GLN A 43 -20.72 -16.25 -11.42
C GLN A 43 -19.63 -17.06 -12.14
N ASP A 44 -19.10 -18.09 -11.51
CA ASP A 44 -18.05 -18.92 -12.08
C ASP A 44 -18.56 -19.77 -13.25
N MET A 45 -17.70 -19.93 -14.28
CA MET A 45 -18.01 -20.70 -15.48
C MET A 45 -17.15 -21.96 -15.55
N ASN A 46 -17.72 -23.01 -16.07
CA ASN A 46 -16.98 -24.20 -16.50
C ASN A 46 -16.28 -23.96 -17.86
N PRO A 47 -15.28 -24.77 -18.21
CA PRO A 47 -14.62 -24.66 -19.54
C PRO A 47 -15.57 -24.80 -20.74
N ASP A 48 -16.70 -25.48 -20.56
CA ASP A 48 -17.76 -25.66 -21.58
C ASP A 48 -18.74 -24.48 -21.69
N GLY A 49 -18.51 -23.41 -20.91
CA GLY A 49 -19.38 -22.22 -20.89
C GLY A 49 -20.64 -22.35 -20.03
N THR A 50 -20.83 -23.44 -19.32
CA THR A 50 -21.94 -23.57 -18.36
C THR A 50 -21.59 -22.95 -17.02
N LYS A 51 -22.58 -22.43 -16.28
CA LYS A 51 -22.34 -21.93 -14.92
C LYS A 51 -21.99 -23.06 -13.96
N LYS A 52 -20.98 -22.80 -13.11
CA LYS A 52 -20.71 -23.70 -11.97
C LYS A 52 -21.83 -23.59 -10.94
N LYS A 53 -22.03 -24.66 -10.17
CA LYS A 53 -22.89 -24.61 -9.00
C LYS A 53 -22.38 -23.56 -8.04
N PRO A 54 -23.27 -22.71 -7.48
CA PRO A 54 -22.87 -21.76 -6.44
C PRO A 54 -22.19 -22.47 -5.26
N HIS A 55 -21.08 -21.93 -4.80
CA HIS A 55 -20.29 -22.53 -3.71
C HIS A 55 -19.46 -21.49 -2.98
N TRP A 56 -19.11 -21.78 -1.74
CA TRP A 56 -18.11 -21.05 -0.99
C TRP A 56 -16.83 -21.88 -0.93
N HIS A 57 -15.68 -21.23 -1.02
CA HIS A 57 -14.39 -21.80 -0.66
C HIS A 57 -14.14 -21.54 0.82
N ILE A 58 -13.75 -22.58 1.54
CA ILE A 58 -13.40 -22.51 2.95
C ILE A 58 -11.91 -22.84 3.09
N ILE A 59 -11.21 -22.07 3.91
CA ILE A 59 -9.80 -22.31 4.25
C ILE A 59 -9.69 -22.38 5.76
N PHE A 60 -9.16 -23.50 6.28
CA PHE A 60 -8.81 -23.68 7.69
C PHE A 60 -7.32 -23.45 7.92
N PHE A 61 -6.98 -22.76 9.00
CA PHE A 61 -5.62 -22.51 9.47
C PHE A 61 -5.44 -23.13 10.85
N PHE A 62 -4.88 -24.31 10.90
CA PHE A 62 -4.64 -25.04 12.16
C PHE A 62 -3.29 -24.67 12.76
N ASP A 63 -3.22 -24.48 14.06
CA ASP A 63 -1.95 -24.29 14.79
C ASP A 63 -1.02 -25.50 14.64
N ASN A 64 -1.61 -26.70 14.64
CA ASN A 64 -0.90 -27.96 14.47
C ASN A 64 -1.35 -28.70 13.22
N LYS A 65 -0.43 -29.46 12.60
CA LYS A 65 -0.75 -30.26 11.41
C LYS A 65 -1.88 -31.26 11.71
N LYS A 66 -2.89 -31.26 10.84
CA LYS A 66 -4.00 -32.22 10.86
C LYS A 66 -3.85 -33.25 9.75
N SER A 67 -4.33 -34.48 10.00
CA SER A 67 -4.43 -35.51 8.96
C SER A 67 -5.68 -35.31 8.11
N TYR A 68 -5.73 -36.00 6.98
CA TYR A 68 -6.90 -35.99 6.10
C TYR A 68 -8.18 -36.42 6.85
N GLU A 69 -8.09 -37.49 7.63
CA GLU A 69 -9.22 -38.07 8.36
C GLU A 69 -9.80 -37.08 9.39
N GLN A 70 -8.92 -36.34 10.08
CA GLN A 70 -9.33 -35.35 11.05
C GLN A 70 -10.12 -34.20 10.37
N VAL A 71 -9.65 -33.76 9.20
CA VAL A 71 -10.34 -32.67 8.48
C VAL A 71 -11.57 -33.19 7.75
N LYS A 72 -11.53 -34.44 7.25
CA LYS A 72 -12.69 -35.12 6.63
C LYS A 72 -13.85 -35.24 7.62
N ALA A 73 -13.58 -35.56 8.86
CA ALA A 73 -14.61 -35.62 9.91
C ALA A 73 -15.34 -34.25 10.07
N ILE A 74 -14.61 -33.10 9.92
CA ILE A 74 -15.21 -31.78 9.99
C ILE A 74 -16.05 -31.50 8.72
N THR A 75 -15.51 -31.82 7.53
CA THR A 75 -16.25 -31.59 6.28
C THR A 75 -17.52 -32.43 6.19
N ASP A 76 -17.54 -33.63 6.79
CA ASP A 76 -18.73 -34.49 6.84
C ASP A 76 -19.86 -33.86 7.67
N MET A 77 -19.53 -33.14 8.74
CA MET A 77 -20.54 -32.44 9.57
C MET A 77 -21.32 -31.36 8.80
N VAL A 78 -20.72 -30.80 7.74
CA VAL A 78 -21.32 -29.75 6.92
C VAL A 78 -21.68 -30.24 5.51
N SER A 79 -21.69 -31.54 5.29
CA SER A 79 -21.98 -32.17 3.98
C SER A 79 -21.09 -31.64 2.85
N ALA A 80 -19.85 -31.25 3.16
CA ALA A 80 -18.92 -30.73 2.19
C ALA A 80 -18.12 -31.85 1.50
N PRO A 81 -17.65 -31.62 0.26
CA PRO A 81 -16.77 -32.56 -0.45
C PRO A 81 -15.43 -32.81 0.25
N ILE A 82 -14.58 -33.57 -0.44
CA ILE A 82 -13.27 -33.98 0.05
C ILE A 82 -12.37 -32.77 0.34
N PRO A 83 -11.79 -32.65 1.56
CA PRO A 83 -10.86 -31.58 1.87
C PRO A 83 -9.52 -31.78 1.15
N GLN A 84 -8.87 -30.69 0.80
CA GLN A 84 -7.58 -30.69 0.12
C GLN A 84 -6.53 -29.93 0.92
N LYS A 85 -5.29 -30.43 0.89
CA LYS A 85 -4.15 -29.72 1.47
C LYS A 85 -3.82 -28.49 0.67
N VAL A 86 -3.49 -27.38 1.35
CA VAL A 86 -3.11 -26.13 0.71
C VAL A 86 -1.59 -25.98 0.75
N PRO A 87 -0.90 -26.15 -0.37
CA PRO A 87 0.55 -25.98 -0.42
C PRO A 87 0.96 -24.51 -0.36
N SER A 88 0.11 -23.61 -0.86
CA SER A 88 0.33 -22.16 -0.87
C SER A 88 -0.89 -21.42 -0.32
N PRO A 89 -0.95 -21.12 0.97
CA PRO A 89 -2.05 -20.36 1.55
C PRO A 89 -2.25 -19.00 0.87
N LYS A 90 -1.17 -18.28 0.54
CA LYS A 90 -1.24 -16.98 -0.13
C LYS A 90 -1.98 -17.07 -1.46
N GLY A 91 -1.61 -18.01 -2.31
CA GLY A 91 -2.27 -18.16 -3.61
C GLY A 91 -3.75 -18.50 -3.48
N LEU A 92 -4.12 -19.35 -2.50
CA LEU A 92 -5.51 -19.73 -2.31
C LEU A 92 -6.35 -18.60 -1.70
N VAL A 93 -5.82 -17.82 -0.73
CA VAL A 93 -6.54 -16.66 -0.19
C VAL A 93 -6.83 -15.63 -1.28
N ARG A 94 -5.85 -15.35 -2.16
CA ARG A 94 -6.04 -14.46 -3.31
C ARG A 94 -7.03 -15.01 -4.33
N TYR A 95 -7.08 -16.35 -4.46
CA TYR A 95 -8.06 -17.04 -5.31
C TYR A 95 -9.50 -16.91 -4.78
N LEU A 96 -9.73 -16.66 -3.50
CA LEU A 96 -11.09 -16.46 -2.95
C LEU A 96 -11.86 -15.34 -3.66
N ILE A 97 -11.15 -14.41 -4.28
CA ILE A 97 -11.72 -13.30 -5.06
C ILE A 97 -11.22 -13.27 -6.51
N HIS A 98 -10.53 -14.33 -6.94
CA HIS A 98 -9.88 -14.45 -8.25
C HIS A 98 -8.86 -13.35 -8.57
N LEU A 99 -8.22 -12.77 -7.57
CA LEU A 99 -7.33 -11.60 -7.72
C LEU A 99 -6.22 -11.83 -8.77
N ASP A 100 -5.66 -13.05 -8.85
CA ASP A 100 -4.62 -13.42 -9.79
C ASP A 100 -5.16 -14.08 -11.07
N ASN A 101 -6.47 -14.07 -11.28
CA ASN A 101 -7.18 -14.70 -12.40
C ASN A 101 -8.11 -13.70 -13.08
N PRO A 102 -7.58 -12.72 -13.82
CA PRO A 102 -8.39 -11.64 -14.42
C PRO A 102 -9.42 -12.14 -15.44
N GLU A 103 -9.24 -13.36 -15.99
CA GLU A 103 -10.17 -14.01 -16.91
C GLU A 103 -11.45 -14.50 -16.22
N LYS A 104 -11.47 -14.54 -14.86
CA LYS A 104 -12.63 -14.96 -14.07
C LYS A 104 -13.40 -13.76 -13.53
N HIS A 105 -14.62 -14.02 -13.10
CA HIS A 105 -15.37 -13.01 -12.36
C HIS A 105 -14.62 -12.58 -11.10
N GLN A 106 -14.39 -11.28 -10.95
CA GLN A 106 -13.70 -10.71 -9.79
C GLN A 106 -14.72 -10.44 -8.69
N TYR A 107 -14.51 -11.04 -7.52
CA TYR A 107 -15.32 -10.81 -6.34
C TYR A 107 -14.73 -9.69 -5.47
N ASN A 108 -15.55 -9.07 -4.62
CA ASN A 108 -15.07 -8.00 -3.76
C ASN A 108 -14.36 -8.58 -2.53
N ARG A 109 -13.20 -8.04 -2.20
CA ARG A 109 -12.43 -8.43 -1.02
C ARG A 109 -13.20 -8.23 0.29
N SER A 110 -14.04 -7.20 0.38
CA SER A 110 -14.89 -6.93 1.56
C SER A 110 -15.88 -8.05 1.86
N ASP A 111 -16.16 -8.92 0.88
CA ASP A 111 -17.14 -10.01 1.03
C ASP A 111 -16.50 -11.30 1.57
N ILE A 112 -15.16 -11.33 1.72
CA ILE A 112 -14.46 -12.39 2.44
C ILE A 112 -14.81 -12.26 3.93
N LYS A 113 -15.18 -13.38 4.55
CA LYS A 113 -15.47 -13.42 5.98
C LYS A 113 -14.36 -14.19 6.72
N CYS A 114 -13.83 -13.56 7.75
CA CYS A 114 -12.84 -14.14 8.63
C CYS A 114 -13.48 -14.59 9.93
N HIS A 115 -13.18 -15.81 10.37
CA HIS A 115 -13.75 -16.47 11.54
C HIS A 115 -12.62 -16.97 12.46
N GLY A 116 -12.92 -17.16 13.73
CA GLY A 116 -11.99 -17.75 14.70
C GLY A 116 -10.68 -16.99 14.85
N GLY A 117 -10.66 -15.67 14.56
CA GLY A 117 -9.46 -14.84 14.63
C GLY A 117 -8.54 -14.96 13.41
N ALA A 118 -9.04 -15.46 12.27
CA ALA A 118 -8.25 -15.49 11.03
C ALA A 118 -7.90 -14.08 10.58
N ASP A 119 -6.61 -13.85 10.26
CA ASP A 119 -6.10 -12.64 9.63
C ASP A 119 -5.53 -12.99 8.25
N ILE A 120 -6.03 -12.32 7.22
CA ILE A 120 -5.64 -12.54 5.83
C ILE A 120 -4.97 -11.34 5.17
N GLU A 121 -4.79 -10.25 5.89
CA GLU A 121 -4.26 -9.00 5.34
C GLU A 121 -2.90 -9.20 4.67
N THR A 122 -1.99 -9.94 5.33
CA THR A 122 -0.64 -10.20 4.82
C THR A 122 -0.60 -11.00 3.52
N TYR A 123 -1.66 -11.75 3.20
CA TYR A 123 -1.76 -12.51 1.94
C TYR A 123 -2.05 -11.62 0.72
N PHE A 124 -2.59 -10.43 0.94
CA PHE A 124 -2.83 -9.44 -0.11
C PHE A 124 -1.66 -8.49 -0.31
N GLU A 125 -0.68 -8.47 0.59
CA GLU A 125 0.51 -7.67 0.40
C GLU A 125 1.33 -8.13 -0.83
N LEU A 126 1.83 -7.15 -1.58
CA LEU A 126 2.76 -7.40 -2.68
C LEU A 126 4.06 -8.03 -2.16
N SER A 127 4.60 -8.99 -2.90
CA SER A 127 5.97 -9.47 -2.65
C SER A 127 6.97 -8.32 -2.83
N MET A 128 8.17 -8.45 -2.24
CA MET A 128 9.23 -7.43 -2.42
C MET A 128 9.53 -7.16 -3.91
N THR A 129 9.62 -8.22 -4.72
CA THR A 129 9.85 -8.10 -6.17
C THR A 129 8.68 -7.39 -6.87
N ALA A 130 7.44 -7.82 -6.60
CA ALA A 130 6.25 -7.19 -7.18
C ALA A 130 6.15 -5.71 -6.76
N ARG A 131 6.42 -5.41 -5.49
CA ARG A 131 6.45 -4.03 -4.99
C ARG A 131 7.48 -3.16 -5.71
N THR A 132 8.66 -3.71 -6.01
CA THR A 132 9.70 -2.98 -6.76
C THR A 132 9.24 -2.68 -8.18
N VAL A 133 8.57 -3.63 -8.86
CA VAL A 133 8.01 -3.41 -10.20
C VAL A 133 6.94 -2.32 -10.15
N VAL A 134 5.96 -2.43 -9.25
CA VAL A 134 4.89 -1.45 -9.11
C VAL A 134 5.42 -0.05 -8.76
N LEU A 135 6.45 0.03 -7.88
CA LEU A 135 7.09 1.31 -7.57
C LEU A 135 7.76 1.92 -8.81
N ARG A 136 8.47 1.12 -9.60
CA ARG A 136 9.10 1.60 -10.85
C ARG A 136 8.04 2.15 -11.81
N ASP A 137 6.99 1.39 -12.05
CA ASP A 137 5.91 1.75 -12.97
C ASP A 137 5.22 3.04 -12.50
N LEU A 138 5.02 3.21 -11.19
CA LEU A 138 4.50 4.45 -10.61
C LEU A 138 5.46 5.63 -10.80
N MET A 139 6.76 5.43 -10.58
CA MET A 139 7.77 6.48 -10.77
C MET A 139 7.89 6.90 -12.24
N GLU A 140 7.80 5.94 -13.17
CA GLU A 140 7.74 6.21 -14.61
C GLU A 140 6.48 7.03 -14.97
N PHE A 141 5.31 6.62 -14.47
CA PHE A 141 4.06 7.36 -14.68
C PHE A 141 4.14 8.81 -14.17
N ILE A 142 4.67 9.03 -12.96
CA ILE A 142 4.86 10.39 -12.40
C ILE A 142 5.76 11.23 -13.32
N SER A 143 6.83 10.63 -13.83
CA SER A 143 7.77 11.29 -14.72
C SER A 143 7.14 11.66 -16.07
N ASP A 144 6.42 10.72 -16.69
CA ASP A 144 5.84 10.88 -18.02
C ASP A 144 4.65 11.84 -18.01
N SER A 145 3.81 11.75 -16.98
CA SER A 145 2.67 12.67 -16.78
C SER A 145 3.09 14.05 -16.27
N GLN A 146 4.37 14.22 -15.90
CA GLN A 146 4.88 15.44 -15.29
C GLN A 146 4.07 15.87 -14.06
N LEU A 147 3.59 14.89 -13.28
CA LEU A 147 2.85 15.13 -12.06
C LEU A 147 3.78 15.76 -11.02
N ASP A 148 3.33 16.81 -10.34
CA ASP A 148 4.15 17.58 -9.40
C ASP A 148 3.48 17.85 -8.05
N ASN A 149 2.32 17.23 -7.83
CA ASN A 149 1.54 17.38 -6.61
C ASN A 149 1.15 16.01 -6.06
N TYR A 150 1.36 15.82 -4.74
CA TYR A 150 1.05 14.54 -4.08
C TYR A 150 -0.45 14.25 -4.00
N ASP A 151 -1.27 15.28 -3.71
CA ASP A 151 -2.72 15.09 -3.62
C ASP A 151 -3.32 14.68 -4.96
N ASP A 152 -2.81 15.25 -6.06
CA ASP A 152 -3.23 14.88 -7.41
C ASP A 152 -2.89 13.43 -7.73
N LEU A 153 -1.72 12.94 -7.29
CA LEU A 153 -1.34 11.54 -7.42
C LEU A 153 -2.30 10.64 -6.65
N ILE A 154 -2.58 10.95 -5.39
CA ILE A 154 -3.47 10.17 -4.54
C ILE A 154 -4.89 10.14 -5.14
N MET A 155 -5.39 11.28 -5.59
CA MET A 155 -6.70 11.36 -6.23
C MET A 155 -6.75 10.61 -7.56
N TYR A 156 -5.66 10.58 -8.33
CA TYR A 156 -5.55 9.74 -9.52
C TYR A 156 -5.67 8.27 -9.16
N CYS A 157 -4.89 7.77 -8.18
CA CYS A 157 -4.94 6.39 -7.75
C CYS A 157 -6.36 5.97 -7.30
N ILE A 158 -7.04 6.82 -6.54
CA ILE A 158 -8.42 6.56 -6.09
C ILE A 158 -9.41 6.47 -7.27
N ARG A 159 -9.35 7.42 -8.19
CA ARG A 159 -10.29 7.51 -9.33
C ARG A 159 -10.08 6.36 -10.33
N GLN A 160 -8.84 5.99 -10.58
CA GLN A 160 -8.48 4.90 -11.50
C GLN A 160 -8.48 3.51 -10.82
N LYS A 161 -8.70 3.46 -9.49
CA LYS A 161 -8.67 2.23 -8.68
C LYS A 161 -7.30 1.55 -8.70
N GLU A 162 -6.22 2.33 -8.80
CA GLU A 162 -4.83 1.87 -8.76
C GLU A 162 -4.42 1.63 -7.30
N TYR A 163 -4.99 0.60 -6.68
CA TYR A 163 -4.82 0.33 -5.24
C TYR A 163 -3.37 -0.02 -4.85
N ASP A 164 -2.64 -0.69 -5.73
CA ASP A 164 -1.23 -1.02 -5.48
C ASP A 164 -0.35 0.24 -5.51
N TRP A 165 -0.61 1.18 -6.43
CA TRP A 165 0.05 2.48 -6.47
C TRP A 165 -0.29 3.31 -5.24
N PHE A 166 -1.57 3.29 -4.82
CA PHE A 166 -2.02 3.97 -3.61
C PHE A 166 -1.28 3.43 -2.37
N ASP A 167 -1.23 2.09 -2.17
CA ASP A 167 -0.52 1.49 -1.02
C ASP A 167 0.97 1.86 -1.02
N ILE A 168 1.63 1.81 -2.17
CA ILE A 168 3.05 2.20 -2.29
C ILE A 168 3.25 3.67 -1.99
N ALA A 169 2.40 4.55 -2.50
CA ALA A 169 2.51 5.99 -2.30
C ALA A 169 2.29 6.38 -0.84
N VAL A 170 1.24 5.84 -0.19
CA VAL A 170 0.83 6.23 1.16
C VAL A 170 1.65 5.50 2.23
N ASN A 171 1.82 4.18 2.11
CA ASN A 171 2.27 3.34 3.22
C ASN A 171 3.73 2.90 3.13
N LYS A 172 4.34 2.93 1.95
CA LYS A 172 5.64 2.27 1.75
C LYS A 172 6.78 3.17 1.26
N ASN A 173 6.53 4.05 0.29
CA ASN A 173 7.57 4.82 -0.39
C ASN A 173 7.28 6.32 -0.49
N THR A 174 6.48 6.87 0.40
CA THR A 174 6.02 8.27 0.41
C THR A 174 7.16 9.27 0.25
N LEU A 175 8.27 9.07 0.95
CA LEU A 175 9.41 10.00 0.88
C LEU A 175 10.08 10.03 -0.51
N ALA A 176 10.25 8.86 -1.14
CA ALA A 176 10.87 8.78 -2.46
C ALA A 176 9.97 9.41 -3.53
N ILE A 177 8.67 9.16 -3.44
CA ILE A 177 7.66 9.69 -4.34
C ILE A 177 7.57 11.22 -4.19
N ASN A 178 7.48 11.73 -2.97
CA ASN A 178 7.45 13.18 -2.73
C ASN A 178 8.71 13.86 -3.28
N LYS A 179 9.90 13.28 -3.11
CA LYS A 179 11.12 13.86 -3.69
C LYS A 179 11.08 13.97 -5.21
N GLN A 180 10.47 12.99 -5.90
CA GLN A 180 10.32 13.06 -7.35
C GLN A 180 9.32 14.13 -7.76
N LEU A 181 8.16 14.20 -7.10
CA LEU A 181 7.14 15.23 -7.32
C LEU A 181 7.73 16.63 -7.07
N ASP A 182 8.44 16.83 -5.96
CA ASP A 182 9.14 18.09 -5.63
C ASP A 182 10.17 18.47 -6.70
N ALA A 183 10.90 17.50 -7.23
CA ALA A 183 11.89 17.75 -8.29
C ALA A 183 11.22 18.22 -9.60
N ILE A 184 10.07 17.66 -9.95
CA ILE A 184 9.26 18.08 -11.11
C ILE A 184 8.68 19.46 -10.84
N TYR A 185 8.11 19.70 -9.65
CA TYR A 185 7.58 20.99 -9.24
C TYR A 185 8.65 22.10 -9.35
N GLN A 186 9.85 21.87 -8.83
CA GLN A 186 10.94 22.86 -8.88
C GLN A 186 11.43 23.12 -10.30
N LYS A 187 11.37 22.13 -11.21
CA LYS A 187 11.68 22.35 -12.63
C LYS A 187 10.64 23.22 -13.33
N LYS A 188 9.36 23.02 -13.00
CA LYS A 188 8.25 23.83 -13.54
C LYS A 188 8.20 25.24 -12.95
N HIS A 189 8.59 25.37 -11.68
CA HIS A 189 8.59 26.62 -10.91
C HIS A 189 10.01 26.94 -10.43
N PRO A 190 10.95 27.27 -11.33
CA PRO A 190 12.30 27.60 -10.93
C PRO A 190 12.25 28.82 -10.00
N LYS A 191 12.79 28.65 -8.79
CA LYS A 191 12.95 29.79 -7.87
C LYS A 191 13.80 30.82 -8.61
N GLU A 192 13.28 32.02 -8.81
CA GLU A 192 14.09 33.16 -9.22
C GLU A 192 15.29 33.21 -8.28
N LYS A 193 16.49 33.11 -8.84
CA LYS A 193 17.71 33.22 -8.05
C LYS A 193 17.57 34.49 -7.27
N SER A 194 17.56 34.46 -5.94
CA SER A 194 17.46 35.62 -5.10
C SER A 194 18.75 36.47 -5.24
N GLY A 195 18.97 37.02 -6.42
CA GLY A 195 19.95 38.07 -6.68
C GLY A 195 19.69 39.29 -5.80
N GLN A 196 18.41 39.58 -5.53
CA GLN A 196 18.00 40.69 -4.69
C GLN A 196 18.61 40.72 -3.28
N LYS A 197 18.86 39.60 -2.61
CA LYS A 197 19.48 39.63 -1.28
C LYS A 197 20.98 39.96 -1.31
N THR A 198 21.69 39.54 -2.35
CA THR A 198 23.10 39.88 -2.55
C THR A 198 23.27 41.32 -2.96
N ASP A 199 22.40 41.83 -3.84
CA ASP A 199 22.43 43.19 -4.30
C ASP A 199 22.02 44.20 -3.21
N ILE A 200 20.97 43.90 -2.43
CA ILE A 200 20.57 44.73 -1.29
C ILE A 200 21.63 44.70 -0.19
N LEU A 201 22.35 43.59 -0.01
CA LEU A 201 23.45 43.52 0.96
C LEU A 201 24.66 44.34 0.49
N ALA A 202 25.00 44.23 -0.79
CA ALA A 202 26.10 45.01 -1.39
C ALA A 202 25.82 46.51 -1.32
N ASP A 203 24.59 46.93 -1.64
CA ASP A 203 24.14 48.30 -1.53
C ASP A 203 24.21 48.85 -0.11
N LYS A 204 23.72 48.09 0.87
CA LYS A 204 23.82 48.47 2.30
C LYS A 204 25.28 48.55 2.79
N VAL A 205 26.16 47.67 2.32
CA VAL A 205 27.58 47.72 2.65
C VAL A 205 28.21 49.00 2.08
N ALA A 206 27.92 49.35 0.80
CA ALA A 206 28.40 50.57 0.16
C ALA A 206 27.91 51.81 0.90
N GLN A 207 26.63 51.90 1.26
CA GLN A 207 26.09 53.03 2.05
C GLN A 207 26.78 53.18 3.41
N VAL A 208 27.04 52.10 4.14
CA VAL A 208 27.78 52.14 5.41
C VAL A 208 29.19 52.66 5.23
N GLN A 209 29.91 52.22 4.16
CA GLN A 209 31.26 52.63 3.87
C GLN A 209 31.30 54.15 3.46
N GLU A 210 30.38 54.58 2.64
CA GLU A 210 30.27 55.96 2.22
C GLU A 210 30.03 56.90 3.41
N MET A 211 29.06 56.60 4.27
CA MET A 211 28.78 57.40 5.47
C MET A 211 29.95 57.43 6.43
N ALA A 212 30.66 56.33 6.57
CA ALA A 212 31.88 56.29 7.41
C ALA A 212 33.01 57.11 6.84
N ASN A 213 33.21 57.13 5.51
CA ASN A 213 34.19 57.96 4.83
C ASN A 213 33.87 59.44 4.97
N GLN A 214 32.59 59.81 5.10
CA GLN A 214 32.13 61.17 5.39
C GLN A 214 32.28 61.56 6.88
N GLY A 215 32.87 60.68 7.71
CA GLY A 215 33.12 60.94 9.13
C GLY A 215 31.91 60.78 10.04
N VAL A 216 30.82 60.14 9.57
CA VAL A 216 29.63 59.92 10.35
C VAL A 216 29.90 58.83 11.44
N LYS A 217 29.54 59.11 12.67
CA LYS A 217 29.74 58.17 13.79
C LYS A 217 28.94 56.89 13.62
N GLN A 218 29.51 55.74 13.93
CA GLN A 218 28.89 54.42 13.75
C GLN A 218 27.47 54.26 14.33
N ARG A 219 27.20 54.91 15.45
CA ARG A 219 25.86 54.92 16.05
C ARG A 219 24.85 55.62 15.13
N ILE A 220 25.21 56.78 14.53
CA ILE A 220 24.33 57.51 13.64
C ILE A 220 24.10 56.69 12.35
N ILE A 221 25.13 56.03 11.79
CA ILE A 221 25.00 55.11 10.66
C ILE A 221 24.01 53.98 10.98
N ALA A 222 24.14 53.41 12.17
CA ALA A 222 23.25 52.34 12.64
C ALA A 222 21.79 52.78 12.70
N ASP A 223 21.55 53.95 13.30
CA ASP A 223 20.20 54.53 13.45
C ASP A 223 19.61 54.91 12.07
N THR A 224 20.40 55.49 11.20
CA THR A 224 19.95 55.95 9.84
C THR A 224 19.58 54.79 8.93
N LEU A 225 20.34 53.66 8.99
CA LEU A 225 20.14 52.50 8.13
C LEU A 225 19.30 51.40 8.78
N GLY A 226 18.81 51.62 10.01
CA GLY A 226 17.99 50.65 10.74
C GLY A 226 18.71 49.33 11.01
N ILE A 227 20.02 49.37 11.29
CA ILE A 227 20.86 48.19 11.57
C ILE A 227 21.59 48.35 12.91
N SER A 228 22.07 47.24 13.50
CA SER A 228 22.83 47.34 14.74
C SER A 228 24.26 47.90 14.50
N GLU A 229 24.83 48.57 15.50
CA GLU A 229 26.25 49.01 15.44
C GLU A 229 27.22 47.84 15.19
N ARG A 230 26.89 46.65 15.71
CA ARG A 230 27.64 45.43 15.40
C ARG A 230 27.63 45.09 13.90
N THR A 231 26.51 45.32 13.22
CA THR A 231 26.37 45.14 11.77
C THR A 231 27.16 46.20 11.01
N VAL A 232 27.16 47.47 11.46
CA VAL A 232 28.00 48.54 10.88
C VAL A 232 29.46 48.15 10.95
N ARG A 233 29.98 47.75 12.13
CA ARG A 233 31.38 47.30 12.30
C ARG A 233 31.74 46.10 11.40
N ARG A 234 30.80 45.19 11.18
CA ARG A 234 31.02 44.03 10.27
C ARG A 234 31.11 44.47 8.80
N TYR A 235 30.33 45.47 8.40
CA TYR A 235 30.32 45.99 7.02
C TYR A 235 31.54 46.84 6.72
N LEU A 236 32.07 47.55 7.70
CA LEU A 236 33.31 48.31 7.57
C LEU A 236 34.59 47.43 7.49
N LYS A 237 34.49 46.13 7.81
CA LYS A 237 35.60 45.16 7.73
C LYS A 237 35.60 44.38 6.40
N LYS A 238 34.62 44.57 5.55
CA LYS A 238 34.52 43.97 4.22
C LYS A 238 35.05 44.93 3.17
#